data_6bfec706f844206aab6e5c78e0008f6c
#
_entry.id   6bfec706f844206aab6e5c78e0008f6c
#
_cell.length_a   1.000
_cell.length_b   1.000
_cell.length_c   1.000
_cell.angle_alpha   90.00
_cell.angle_beta   90.00
_cell.angle_gamma   90.00
#
_symmetry.space_group_name_H-M   'P 1'
#
loop_
_entity.id
_entity.type
_entity.pdbx_description
1 polymer ?
#
loop_
_entity_poly.entity_id
_entity_poly.type
_entity_poly.pdbx_seq_one_letter_code
_entity_poly.pdbx_strand_id
1 'polypeptide(L)'
;MDYRVDDILNKYNGELPKVYDQKINDHIKEIGEALGWTEIVELEEQHGAMEYTARKRFCDLLKTHTARRSFATNMYKTGASLNSIMAITGHSSEQQLKTYLKLDESEKAMLAAKESYFTKLRAIK
;
A
#
# COMPACT_ATOMS: atom_id res chain seq x y z
N MET A 1 8.37 -11.80 -14.17
CA MET A 1 8.59 -10.39 -13.73
C MET A 1 7.95 -9.48 -14.77
N ASP A 2 7.44 -8.31 -14.40
CA ASP A 2 6.85 -7.38 -15.36
C ASP A 2 7.96 -6.87 -16.31
N TYR A 3 7.74 -6.96 -17.64
CA TYR A 3 8.72 -6.54 -18.67
C TYR A 3 9.24 -5.10 -18.46
N ARG A 4 8.44 -4.22 -17.88
CA ARG A 4 8.84 -2.83 -17.54
C ARG A 4 9.91 -2.76 -16.47
N VAL A 5 9.91 -3.70 -15.53
CA VAL A 5 10.95 -3.80 -14.49
C VAL A 5 12.25 -4.29 -15.10
N ASP A 6 12.18 -5.29 -15.99
CA ASP A 6 13.34 -5.81 -16.69
C ASP A 6 13.99 -4.74 -17.59
N ASP A 7 13.21 -3.94 -18.29
CA ASP A 7 13.70 -2.82 -19.10
C ASP A 7 14.45 -1.78 -18.25
N ILE A 8 13.92 -1.45 -17.07
CA ILE A 8 14.59 -0.52 -16.15
C ILE A 8 15.90 -1.12 -15.63
N LEU A 9 15.91 -2.37 -15.20
CA LEU A 9 17.12 -3.03 -14.71
C LEU A 9 18.17 -3.13 -15.80
N ASN A 10 17.79 -3.46 -17.02
CA ASN A 10 18.68 -3.52 -18.16
C ASN A 10 19.28 -2.14 -18.50
N LYS A 11 18.45 -1.09 -18.48
CA LYS A 11 18.90 0.29 -18.70
C LYS A 11 20.01 0.74 -17.74
N TYR A 12 19.98 0.24 -16.51
CA TYR A 12 20.95 0.60 -15.48
C TYR A 12 21.96 -0.54 -15.16
N ASN A 13 22.04 -1.57 -16.01
CA ASN A 13 22.91 -2.74 -15.82
C ASN A 13 22.76 -3.41 -14.43
N GLY A 14 21.54 -3.40 -13.88
CA GLY A 14 21.23 -3.93 -12.56
C GLY A 14 21.60 -3.00 -11.39
N GLU A 15 22.30 -1.90 -11.63
CA GLU A 15 22.69 -0.92 -10.60
C GLU A 15 21.82 0.33 -10.68
N LEU A 16 20.78 0.39 -9.86
CA LEU A 16 19.90 1.56 -9.81
C LEU A 16 20.62 2.78 -9.19
N PRO A 17 20.39 4.00 -9.71
CA PRO A 17 20.98 5.20 -9.14
C PRO A 17 20.53 5.41 -7.69
N LYS A 18 21.47 5.81 -6.83
CA LYS A 18 21.13 6.17 -5.44
C LYS A 18 20.39 7.49 -5.44
N VAL A 19 19.13 7.47 -5.02
CA VAL A 19 18.29 8.65 -4.85
C VAL A 19 17.88 8.75 -3.39
N TYR A 20 17.98 9.93 -2.79
CA TYR A 20 17.54 10.14 -1.41
C TYR A 20 16.01 10.07 -1.32
N ASP A 21 15.49 9.47 -0.24
CA ASP A 21 14.06 9.26 0.00
C ASP A 21 13.24 10.54 -0.12
N GLN A 22 13.77 11.67 0.35
CA GLN A 22 13.12 12.97 0.21
C GLN A 22 12.86 13.32 -1.25
N LYS A 23 13.86 13.16 -2.11
CA LYS A 23 13.73 13.46 -3.55
C LYS A 23 12.73 12.53 -4.24
N ILE A 24 12.71 11.26 -3.86
CA ILE A 24 11.72 10.30 -4.36
C ILE A 24 10.30 10.74 -3.95
N ASN A 25 10.11 11.13 -2.69
CA ASN A 25 8.82 11.59 -2.20
C ASN A 25 8.36 12.88 -2.91
N ASP A 26 9.26 13.79 -3.19
CA ASP A 26 8.93 15.02 -3.92
C ASP A 26 8.48 14.70 -5.36
N HIS A 27 9.17 13.82 -6.07
CA HIS A 27 8.75 13.38 -7.40
C HIS A 27 7.41 12.62 -7.38
N ILE A 28 7.14 11.81 -6.36
CA ILE A 28 5.84 11.12 -6.22
C ILE A 28 4.71 12.15 -6.11
N LYS A 29 4.90 13.24 -5.36
CA LYS A 29 3.90 14.32 -5.24
C LYS A 29 3.71 15.07 -6.57
N GLU A 30 4.81 15.38 -7.26
CA GLU A 30 4.76 16.01 -8.60
C GLU A 30 3.97 15.14 -9.61
N ILE A 31 4.18 13.82 -9.59
CA ILE A 31 3.42 12.87 -10.41
C ILE A 31 1.94 12.91 -10.02
N GLY A 32 1.61 12.90 -8.73
CA GLY A 32 0.22 12.99 -8.25
C GLY A 32 -0.45 14.28 -8.69
N GLU A 33 0.25 15.41 -8.66
CA GLU A 33 -0.24 16.70 -9.14
C GLU A 33 -0.48 16.69 -10.66
N ALA A 34 0.45 16.14 -11.43
CA ALA A 34 0.33 15.99 -12.88
C ALA A 34 -0.83 15.09 -13.30
N LEU A 35 -1.19 14.10 -12.46
CA LEU A 35 -2.35 13.23 -12.66
C LEU A 35 -3.67 13.88 -12.19
N GLY A 36 -3.64 15.11 -11.67
CA GLY A 36 -4.82 15.82 -11.21
C GLY A 36 -5.35 15.38 -9.83
N TRP A 37 -4.54 14.68 -9.03
CA TRP A 37 -4.91 14.23 -7.68
C TRP A 37 -4.78 15.37 -6.66
N THR A 38 -5.53 16.43 -6.88
CA THR A 38 -5.43 17.71 -6.13
C THR A 38 -6.62 17.96 -5.19
N GLU A 39 -7.52 16.98 -5.07
CA GLU A 39 -8.64 17.05 -4.13
C GLU A 39 -8.15 17.29 -2.70
N ILE A 40 -8.94 18.06 -1.94
CA ILE A 40 -8.64 18.34 -0.53
C ILE A 40 -9.14 17.20 0.33
N VAL A 41 -8.22 16.65 1.13
CA VAL A 41 -8.49 15.60 2.11
C VAL A 41 -8.41 16.23 3.51
N GLU A 42 -9.43 15.97 4.33
CA GLU A 42 -9.43 16.33 5.75
C GLU A 42 -8.85 15.18 6.57
N LEU A 43 -7.88 15.51 7.39
CA LEU A 43 -7.17 14.56 8.25
C LEU A 43 -7.33 15.00 9.69
N GLU A 44 -7.69 14.07 10.55
CA GLU A 44 -7.61 14.26 11.98
C GLU A 44 -6.16 14.07 12.42
N GLU A 45 -5.52 15.14 12.88
CA GLU A 45 -4.16 15.11 13.39
C GLU A 45 -4.20 15.43 14.90
N GLN A 46 -3.46 14.64 15.68
CA GLN A 46 -3.35 14.81 17.12
C GLN A 46 -1.96 15.33 17.47
N HIS A 47 -1.91 16.48 18.14
CA HIS A 47 -0.69 17.02 18.74
C HIS A 47 -0.85 17.12 20.25
N GLY A 48 -0.26 16.19 20.98
CA GLY A 48 -0.44 16.07 22.42
C GLY A 48 -1.90 15.75 22.79
N ALA A 49 -2.53 16.60 23.59
CA ALA A 49 -3.93 16.47 23.98
C ALA A 49 -4.92 17.20 23.05
N MET A 50 -4.43 17.88 22.02
CA MET A 50 -5.27 18.66 21.10
C MET A 50 -5.46 17.89 19.79
N GLU A 51 -6.71 17.76 19.38
CA GLU A 51 -7.12 17.24 18.06
C GLU A 51 -7.44 18.43 17.15
N TYR A 52 -6.96 18.39 15.93
CA TYR A 52 -7.31 19.39 14.92
C TYR A 52 -7.45 18.73 13.55
N THR A 53 -8.28 19.33 12.71
CA THR A 53 -8.48 18.89 11.34
C THR A 53 -7.50 19.63 10.43
N ALA A 54 -6.59 18.90 9.80
CA ALA A 54 -5.70 19.44 8.78
C ALA A 54 -6.30 19.18 7.38
N ARG A 55 -6.25 20.19 6.51
CA ARG A 55 -6.70 20.10 5.11
C ARG A 55 -5.48 20.09 4.21
N LYS A 56 -5.28 18.99 3.47
CA LYS A 56 -4.13 18.81 2.57
C LYS A 56 -4.59 18.31 1.21
N ARG A 57 -3.88 18.66 0.14
CA ARG A 57 -4.14 18.07 -1.18
C ARG A 57 -3.75 16.59 -1.14
N PHE A 58 -4.49 15.74 -1.85
CA PHE A 58 -4.20 14.31 -1.86
C PHE A 58 -2.78 14.01 -2.37
N CYS A 59 -2.31 14.69 -3.42
CA CYS A 59 -0.95 14.52 -3.92
C CYS A 59 0.13 14.82 -2.87
N ASP A 60 -0.09 15.76 -1.95
CA ASP A 60 0.87 16.12 -0.90
C ASP A 60 1.01 15.02 0.17
N LEU A 61 0.04 14.11 0.26
CA LEU A 61 0.03 12.98 1.18
C LEU A 61 0.80 11.76 0.64
N LEU A 62 1.11 11.75 -0.65
CA LEU A 62 1.79 10.63 -1.29
C LEU A 62 3.25 10.53 -0.85
N LYS A 63 3.67 9.32 -0.52
CA LYS A 63 5.04 8.98 -0.11
C LYS A 63 5.36 7.54 -0.56
N THR A 64 6.63 7.17 -0.51
CA THR A 64 7.08 5.77 -0.75
C THR A 64 6.30 4.76 0.11
N HIS A 65 6.02 5.10 1.37
CA HIS A 65 5.19 4.27 2.25
C HIS A 65 3.74 4.10 1.78
N THR A 66 3.19 5.09 1.07
CA THR A 66 1.84 4.98 0.47
C THR A 66 1.81 3.88 -0.58
N ALA A 67 2.81 3.88 -1.48
CA ALA A 67 2.94 2.84 -2.51
C ALA A 67 3.10 1.44 -1.89
N ARG A 68 3.98 1.31 -0.90
CA ARG A 68 4.22 0.06 -0.19
C ARG A 68 2.96 -0.47 0.52
N ARG A 69 2.19 0.42 1.15
CA ARG A 69 0.93 0.07 1.82
C ARG A 69 -0.13 -0.37 0.80
N SER A 70 -0.28 0.37 -0.28
CA SER A 70 -1.23 0.04 -1.36
C SER A 70 -0.89 -1.32 -1.97
N PHE A 71 0.38 -1.58 -2.25
CA PHE A 71 0.85 -2.87 -2.74
C PHE A 71 0.46 -4.00 -1.78
N ALA A 72 0.83 -3.89 -0.50
CA ALA A 72 0.56 -4.93 0.49
C ALA A 72 -0.96 -5.19 0.65
N THR A 73 -1.77 -4.11 0.71
CA THR A 73 -3.22 -4.21 0.84
C THR A 73 -3.85 -4.85 -0.40
N ASN A 74 -3.44 -4.46 -1.60
CA ASN A 74 -3.95 -5.02 -2.85
C ASN A 74 -3.57 -6.50 -2.99
N MET A 75 -2.33 -6.88 -2.69
CA MET A 75 -1.89 -8.28 -2.67
C MET A 75 -2.73 -9.11 -1.70
N TYR A 76 -2.99 -8.59 -0.50
CA TYR A 76 -3.84 -9.27 0.47
C TYR A 76 -5.28 -9.43 -0.04
N LYS A 77 -5.86 -8.39 -0.64
CA LYS A 77 -7.21 -8.43 -1.23
C LYS A 77 -7.34 -9.42 -2.39
N THR A 78 -6.27 -9.70 -3.12
CA THR A 78 -6.25 -10.72 -4.18
C THR A 78 -6.08 -12.14 -3.65
N GLY A 79 -5.89 -12.31 -2.34
CA GLY A 79 -5.76 -13.62 -1.69
C GLY A 79 -4.33 -14.12 -1.56
N ALA A 80 -3.32 -13.25 -1.75
CA ALA A 80 -1.94 -13.61 -1.48
C ALA A 80 -1.71 -13.92 0.00
N SER A 81 -0.89 -14.93 0.29
CA SER A 81 -0.58 -15.29 1.66
C SER A 81 0.19 -14.18 2.39
N LEU A 82 -0.02 -14.05 3.70
CA LEU A 82 0.73 -13.09 4.52
C LEU A 82 2.25 -13.31 4.38
N ASN A 83 2.69 -14.58 4.33
CA ASN A 83 4.11 -14.89 4.17
C ASN A 83 4.68 -14.37 2.85
N SER A 84 3.94 -14.50 1.74
CA SER A 84 4.37 -13.96 0.44
C SER A 84 4.48 -12.44 0.47
N ILE A 85 3.51 -11.77 1.09
CA ILE A 85 3.53 -10.31 1.24
C ILE A 85 4.69 -9.87 2.14
N MET A 86 4.93 -10.57 3.25
CA MET A 86 6.04 -10.30 4.18
C MET A 86 7.40 -10.45 3.49
N ALA A 87 7.57 -11.47 2.66
CA ALA A 87 8.82 -11.71 1.93
C ALA A 87 9.18 -10.52 1.00
N ILE A 88 8.18 -9.90 0.38
CA ILE A 88 8.38 -8.75 -0.52
C ILE A 88 8.51 -7.45 0.27
N THR A 89 7.65 -7.27 1.29
CA THR A 89 7.59 -6.02 2.06
C THR A 89 8.60 -5.97 3.21
N GLY A 90 9.23 -7.08 3.58
CA GLY A 90 10.22 -7.14 4.65
C GLY A 90 9.65 -6.95 6.05
N HIS A 91 8.35 -7.23 6.28
CA HIS A 91 7.80 -7.24 7.63
C HIS A 91 8.29 -8.46 8.39
N SER A 92 8.67 -8.28 9.66
CA SER A 92 9.24 -9.34 10.49
C SER A 92 8.17 -10.20 11.19
N SER A 93 6.92 -9.76 11.25
CA SER A 93 5.83 -10.52 11.85
C SER A 93 4.49 -10.26 11.15
N GLU A 94 3.60 -11.28 11.16
CA GLU A 94 2.23 -11.16 10.66
C GLU A 94 1.44 -10.07 11.38
N GLN A 95 1.66 -9.90 12.68
CA GLN A 95 0.96 -8.89 13.46
C GLN A 95 1.31 -7.47 12.97
N GLN A 96 2.57 -7.20 12.68
CA GLN A 96 3.00 -5.92 12.09
C GLN A 96 2.36 -5.70 10.73
N LEU A 97 2.34 -6.73 9.87
CA LEU A 97 1.71 -6.64 8.56
C LEU A 97 0.21 -6.39 8.68
N LYS A 98 -0.51 -7.10 9.53
CA LYS A 98 -1.96 -6.92 9.76
C LYS A 98 -2.30 -5.51 10.21
N THR A 99 -1.51 -4.95 11.14
CA THR A 99 -1.66 -3.54 11.57
C THR A 99 -1.37 -2.56 10.43
N TYR A 100 -0.43 -2.91 9.57
CA TYR A 100 -0.03 -2.08 8.44
C TYR A 100 -1.08 -2.02 7.32
N LEU A 101 -1.81 -3.12 7.08
CA LEU A 101 -2.78 -3.25 5.99
C LEU A 101 -4.01 -2.33 6.12
N LYS A 102 -4.38 -1.90 7.33
CA LYS A 102 -5.53 -1.01 7.58
C LYS A 102 -6.81 -1.41 6.82
N LEU A 103 -7.18 -2.68 6.92
CA LEU A 103 -8.44 -3.17 6.38
C LEU A 103 -9.58 -2.81 7.32
N ASP A 104 -10.71 -2.38 6.78
CA ASP A 104 -11.93 -2.23 7.56
C ASP A 104 -12.57 -3.59 7.89
N GLU A 105 -13.52 -3.61 8.82
CA GLU A 105 -14.15 -4.86 9.27
C GLU A 105 -14.96 -5.53 8.14
N SER A 106 -15.56 -4.75 7.23
CA SER A 106 -16.31 -5.30 6.09
C SER A 106 -15.37 -5.97 5.09
N GLU A 107 -14.23 -5.36 4.81
CA GLU A 107 -13.19 -5.93 3.95
C GLU A 107 -12.62 -7.23 4.54
N LYS A 108 -12.38 -7.26 5.85
CA LYS A 108 -11.94 -8.49 6.56
C LYS A 108 -12.97 -9.59 6.44
N ALA A 109 -14.25 -9.29 6.65
CA ALA A 109 -15.34 -10.24 6.52
C ALA A 109 -15.46 -10.79 5.09
N MET A 110 -15.34 -9.94 4.07
CA MET A 110 -15.38 -10.36 2.67
C MET A 110 -14.20 -11.28 2.31
N LEU A 111 -13.02 -11.01 2.83
CA LEU A 111 -11.84 -11.86 2.62
C LEU A 111 -12.00 -13.21 3.31
N ALA A 112 -12.46 -13.22 4.54
CA ALA A 112 -12.77 -14.47 5.27
C ALA A 112 -13.81 -15.32 4.53
N ALA A 113 -14.82 -14.71 3.93
CA ALA A 113 -15.83 -15.41 3.14
C ALA A 113 -15.28 -16.06 1.86
N LYS A 114 -14.14 -15.59 1.34
CA LYS A 114 -13.46 -16.18 0.18
C LYS A 114 -12.53 -17.34 0.55
N GLU A 115 -12.27 -17.58 1.83
CA GLU A 115 -11.42 -18.69 2.24
C GLU A 115 -12.04 -20.04 1.82
N SER A 116 -11.18 -20.99 1.51
CA SER A 116 -11.57 -22.30 0.95
C SER A 116 -12.54 -23.08 1.82
N TYR A 117 -12.54 -22.84 3.13
CA TYR A 117 -13.47 -23.46 4.07
C TYR A 117 -14.93 -23.07 3.76
N PHE A 118 -15.21 -21.78 3.58
CA PHE A 118 -16.57 -21.31 3.28
C PHE A 118 -17.02 -21.63 1.85
N THR A 119 -16.09 -21.73 0.91
CA THR A 119 -16.38 -22.13 -0.47
C THR A 119 -16.77 -23.60 -0.57
N LYS A 120 -16.15 -24.47 0.24
CA LYS A 120 -16.48 -25.89 0.32
C LYS A 120 -17.87 -26.15 0.92
N LEU A 121 -18.32 -25.35 1.88
CA LEU A 121 -19.67 -25.48 2.47
C LEU A 121 -20.79 -25.18 1.46
N ARG A 122 -20.54 -24.37 0.42
CA ARG A 122 -21.51 -24.11 -0.66
C ARG A 122 -21.66 -25.28 -1.64
N ALA A 123 -20.70 -26.19 -1.69
CA ALA A 123 -20.72 -27.35 -2.59
C ALA A 123 -21.46 -28.57 -2.03
N ILE A 124 -21.90 -28.53 -0.76
CA ILE A 124 -22.68 -29.57 -0.13
C ILE A 124 -24.17 -29.15 -0.20
N LYS A 125 -24.76 -29.36 -1.39
CA LYS A 125 -26.20 -29.39 -1.59
C LYS A 125 -26.62 -30.79 -2.05
#